data_c98d225bfc717c50a8b40466a7a81d13
#
_entry.id   c98d225bfc717c50a8b40466a7a81d13
#
_cell.length_a   1.000
_cell.length_b   1.000
_cell.length_c   1.000
_cell.angle_alpha   90.00
_cell.angle_beta   90.00
_cell.angle_gamma   90.00
#
_symmetry.space_group_name_H-M   'P 1'
#
loop_
_entity.id
_entity.type
_entity.pdbx_description
1 polymer ?
#
loop_
_entity_poly.entity_id
_entity_poly.type
_entity_poly.pdbx_seq_one_letter_code
_entity_poly.pdbx_strand_id
1 'polypeptide(L)'
;MSTDIHPIDSRLSGMLKSDKVLKGIFNSIPCPSIIEMCGYAGFDFVVIDNEHGSADFQTTENMLRAARSSGITPIVRCFERDIPRVLDMGASGVQVPMVETPEQALRLSRMI
;
A
#
# COMPACT_ATOMS: atom_id res chain seq x y z
N MET A 1 14.65 -21.39 2.73
CA MET A 1 13.53 -20.59 2.24
C MET A 1 12.70 -20.15 3.43
N SER A 2 12.52 -18.87 3.57
CA SER A 2 11.66 -18.37 4.64
C SER A 2 10.20 -18.75 4.34
N THR A 3 9.57 -19.36 5.33
CA THR A 3 8.13 -19.68 5.27
C THR A 3 7.31 -18.71 6.10
N ASP A 4 7.94 -17.60 6.53
CA ASP A 4 7.28 -16.61 7.37
C ASP A 4 6.24 -15.85 6.56
N ILE A 5 4.99 -16.22 6.76
CA ILE A 5 3.85 -15.50 6.21
C ILE A 5 3.23 -14.72 7.35
N HIS A 6 3.32 -13.40 7.26
CA HIS A 6 2.74 -12.51 8.25
C HIS A 6 1.52 -11.82 7.66
N PRO A 7 0.47 -11.61 8.47
CA PRO A 7 -0.68 -10.82 8.02
C PRO A 7 -0.31 -9.36 7.79
N ILE A 8 0.74 -8.89 8.47
CA ILE A 8 1.24 -7.52 8.32
C ILE A 8 2.38 -7.53 7.29
N ASP A 9 2.26 -6.68 6.28
CA ASP A 9 3.29 -6.52 5.27
C ASP A 9 4.25 -5.41 5.70
N SER A 10 5.50 -5.77 5.98
CA SER A 10 6.52 -4.82 6.45
C SER A 10 7.56 -4.47 5.39
N ARG A 11 7.36 -4.88 4.14
CA ARG A 11 8.36 -4.70 3.07
C ARG A 11 8.72 -3.25 2.80
N LEU A 12 7.75 -2.35 2.87
CA LEU A 12 7.97 -0.93 2.56
C LEU A 12 9.04 -0.31 3.45
N SER A 13 9.01 -0.61 4.75
CA SER A 13 9.97 -0.05 5.70
C SER A 13 11.42 -0.39 5.32
N GLY A 14 11.67 -1.65 4.92
CA GLY A 14 13.00 -2.06 4.48
C GLY A 14 13.41 -1.38 3.17
N MET A 15 12.49 -1.27 2.23
CA MET A 15 12.75 -0.63 0.94
C MET A 15 13.12 0.85 1.11
N LEU A 16 12.43 1.57 1.98
CA LEU A 16 12.68 2.99 2.23
C LEU A 16 14.03 3.25 2.90
N LYS A 17 14.57 2.26 3.60
CA LYS A 17 15.88 2.35 4.27
C LYS A 17 17.03 1.94 3.38
N SER A 18 16.78 1.40 2.21
CA SER A 18 17.80 0.96 1.27
C SER A 18 18.29 2.15 0.43
N ASP A 19 19.45 1.99 -0.22
CA ASP A 19 19.98 2.97 -1.16
C ASP A 19 19.41 2.79 -2.57
N LYS A 20 18.50 1.84 -2.75
CA LYS A 20 17.91 1.52 -4.04
C LYS A 20 16.95 2.60 -4.48
N VAL A 21 17.01 2.97 -5.76
CA VAL A 21 15.98 3.81 -6.37
C VAL A 21 14.73 2.96 -6.59
N LEU A 22 13.64 3.36 -5.98
CA LEU A 22 12.37 2.64 -6.06
C LEU A 22 11.52 3.21 -7.17
N LYS A 23 10.90 2.34 -7.96
CA LYS A 23 9.98 2.72 -9.03
C LYS A 23 8.60 2.20 -8.69
N GLY A 24 7.65 3.10 -8.63
CA GLY A 24 6.27 2.76 -8.31
C GLY A 24 5.29 3.38 -9.27
N ILE A 25 4.04 3.01 -9.11
CA ILE A 25 2.96 3.47 -9.97
C ILE A 25 1.71 3.71 -9.14
N PHE A 26 0.97 4.77 -9.47
CA PHE A 26 -0.36 5.01 -8.94
C PHE A 26 -1.40 4.23 -9.72
N ASN A 27 -2.35 3.62 -9.02
CA ASN A 27 -3.45 2.91 -9.65
C ASN A 27 -4.78 3.33 -9.04
N SER A 28 -5.65 3.89 -9.88
CA SER A 28 -7.03 4.26 -9.50
C SER A 28 -8.06 3.29 -10.07
N ILE A 29 -7.63 2.29 -10.83
CA ILE A 29 -8.53 1.33 -11.48
C ILE A 29 -8.80 0.19 -10.51
N PRO A 30 -10.08 -0.09 -10.17
CA PRO A 30 -10.42 -1.11 -9.18
C PRO A 30 -10.35 -2.52 -9.77
N CYS A 31 -9.17 -2.97 -10.14
CA CYS A 31 -8.95 -4.25 -10.80
C CYS A 31 -7.72 -4.95 -10.24
N PRO A 32 -7.90 -6.06 -9.49
CA PRO A 32 -6.78 -6.82 -8.95
C PRO A 32 -5.79 -7.30 -10.02
N SER A 33 -6.27 -7.65 -11.21
CA SER A 33 -5.40 -8.10 -12.29
C SER A 33 -4.39 -7.06 -12.72
N ILE A 34 -4.74 -5.78 -12.67
CA ILE A 34 -3.80 -4.69 -13.00
C ILE A 34 -2.67 -4.65 -11.97
N ILE A 35 -2.99 -4.88 -10.70
CA ILE A 35 -1.98 -4.93 -9.65
C ILE A 35 -0.98 -6.07 -9.92
N GLU A 36 -1.48 -7.25 -10.29
CA GLU A 36 -0.61 -8.36 -10.65
C GLU A 36 0.28 -8.01 -11.84
N MET A 37 -0.29 -7.38 -12.86
CA MET A 37 0.46 -6.96 -14.04
C MET A 37 1.59 -5.99 -13.67
N CYS A 38 1.32 -5.04 -12.77
CA CYS A 38 2.34 -4.12 -12.29
C CYS A 38 3.46 -4.86 -11.54
N GLY A 39 3.11 -5.86 -10.74
CA GLY A 39 4.09 -6.69 -10.05
C GLY A 39 4.98 -7.45 -11.01
N TYR A 40 4.38 -8.11 -11.99
CA TYR A 40 5.15 -8.87 -13.00
C TYR A 40 5.94 -7.96 -13.93
N ALA A 41 5.51 -6.72 -14.13
CA ALA A 41 6.26 -5.73 -14.91
C ALA A 41 7.52 -5.23 -14.18
N GLY A 42 7.67 -5.51 -12.90
CA GLY A 42 8.88 -5.18 -12.15
C GLY A 42 8.82 -3.89 -11.35
N PHE A 43 7.66 -3.30 -11.16
CA PHE A 43 7.54 -2.15 -10.27
C PHE A 43 7.79 -2.57 -8.82
N ASP A 44 8.45 -1.70 -8.06
CA ASP A 44 8.77 -1.97 -6.66
C ASP A 44 7.55 -1.79 -5.75
N PHE A 45 6.73 -0.80 -6.04
CA PHE A 45 5.52 -0.55 -5.26
C PHE A 45 4.38 -0.03 -6.14
N VAL A 46 3.18 -0.15 -5.61
CA VAL A 46 1.97 0.42 -6.22
C VAL A 46 1.22 1.20 -5.15
N VAL A 47 0.70 2.37 -5.53
CA VAL A 47 -0.21 3.10 -4.68
C VAL A 47 -1.64 2.81 -5.14
N ILE A 48 -2.37 2.11 -4.29
CA ILE A 48 -3.80 1.82 -4.49
C ILE A 48 -4.57 3.03 -3.96
N ASP A 49 -5.31 3.68 -4.84
CA ASP A 49 -5.94 4.95 -4.53
C ASP A 49 -7.36 4.75 -3.99
N ASN A 50 -7.53 4.95 -2.68
CA ASN A 50 -8.84 4.93 -2.02
C ASN A 50 -9.34 6.34 -1.69
N GLU A 51 -8.63 7.37 -2.11
CA GLU A 51 -9.12 8.75 -2.01
C GLU A 51 -9.96 9.13 -3.22
N HIS A 52 -9.41 8.94 -4.41
CA HIS A 52 -10.05 9.31 -5.67
C HIS A 52 -10.38 8.11 -6.57
N GLY A 53 -9.92 6.93 -6.19
CA GLY A 53 -10.26 5.70 -6.89
C GLY A 53 -11.65 5.22 -6.51
N SER A 54 -12.23 4.36 -7.34
CA SER A 54 -13.59 3.84 -7.16
C SER A 54 -13.65 2.49 -6.45
N ALA A 55 -12.52 1.97 -5.98
CA ALA A 55 -12.50 0.69 -5.29
C ALA A 55 -13.18 0.78 -3.92
N ASP A 56 -14.07 -0.17 -3.65
CA ASP A 56 -14.59 -0.39 -2.31
C ASP A 56 -13.57 -1.17 -1.46
N PHE A 57 -13.88 -1.39 -0.19
CA PHE A 57 -12.93 -2.10 0.69
C PHE A 57 -12.72 -3.54 0.28
N GLN A 58 -13.75 -4.23 -0.22
CA GLN A 58 -13.60 -5.61 -0.68
C GLN A 58 -12.67 -5.69 -1.89
N THR A 59 -12.84 -4.80 -2.85
CA THR A 59 -11.96 -4.74 -4.02
C THR A 59 -10.55 -4.37 -3.62
N THR A 60 -10.39 -3.41 -2.72
CA THR A 60 -9.07 -3.02 -2.18
C THR A 60 -8.38 -4.22 -1.52
N GLU A 61 -9.11 -4.99 -0.73
CA GLU A 61 -8.56 -6.19 -0.10
C GLU A 61 -8.07 -7.20 -1.14
N ASN A 62 -8.83 -7.39 -2.22
CA ASN A 62 -8.42 -8.29 -3.31
C ASN A 62 -7.21 -7.72 -4.07
N MET A 63 -7.11 -6.41 -4.21
CA MET A 63 -5.94 -5.77 -4.82
C MET A 63 -4.69 -5.95 -3.94
N LEU A 64 -4.86 -5.89 -2.63
CA LEU A 64 -3.75 -6.16 -1.69
C LEU A 64 -3.28 -7.61 -1.76
N ARG A 65 -4.21 -8.56 -1.92
CA ARG A 65 -3.85 -9.97 -2.15
C ARG A 65 -3.10 -10.15 -3.47
N ALA A 66 -3.55 -9.48 -4.53
CA ALA A 66 -2.88 -9.50 -5.82
C ALA A 66 -1.46 -8.94 -5.74
N ALA A 67 -1.26 -7.88 -4.97
CA ALA A 67 0.06 -7.31 -4.73
C ALA A 67 0.97 -8.33 -4.03
N ARG A 68 0.46 -8.98 -3.01
CA ARG A 68 1.23 -9.97 -2.27
C ARG A 68 1.59 -11.16 -3.15
N SER A 69 0.68 -11.65 -3.97
CA SER A 69 0.94 -12.81 -4.83
C SER A 69 1.91 -12.51 -5.97
N SER A 70 1.97 -11.28 -6.44
CA SER A 70 2.86 -10.87 -7.54
C SER A 70 4.17 -10.24 -7.06
N GLY A 71 4.34 -10.07 -5.75
CA GLY A 71 5.58 -9.57 -5.16
C GLY A 71 5.74 -8.05 -5.15
N ILE A 72 4.73 -7.29 -5.60
CA ILE A 72 4.78 -5.84 -5.53
C ILE A 72 4.34 -5.34 -4.15
N THR A 73 4.98 -4.28 -3.65
CA THR A 73 4.67 -3.73 -2.33
C THR A 73 3.51 -2.74 -2.43
N PRO A 74 2.37 -2.97 -1.76
CA PRO A 74 1.22 -2.09 -1.87
C PRO A 74 1.22 -1.01 -0.80
N ILE A 75 0.99 0.23 -1.25
CA ILE A 75 0.70 1.39 -0.41
C ILE A 75 -0.75 1.78 -0.72
N VAL A 76 -1.53 2.08 0.31
CA VAL A 76 -2.90 2.56 0.10
C VAL A 76 -2.96 4.04 0.41
N ARG A 77 -3.43 4.84 -0.55
CA ARG A 77 -3.75 6.24 -0.29
C ARG A 77 -5.17 6.30 0.24
N CYS A 78 -5.32 6.74 1.48
CA CYS A 78 -6.60 6.76 2.17
C CYS A 78 -6.68 7.90 3.16
N PHE A 79 -7.90 8.22 3.59
CA PHE A 79 -8.13 9.16 4.67
C PHE A 79 -7.73 8.56 6.01
N GLU A 80 -7.45 9.43 6.97
CA GLU A 80 -7.01 9.05 8.33
C GLU A 80 -7.91 7.98 8.95
N ARG A 81 -9.23 8.13 8.81
CA ARG A 81 -10.21 7.21 9.42
C ARG A 81 -10.09 5.78 8.92
N ASP A 82 -9.51 5.59 7.73
CA ASP A 82 -9.41 4.27 7.11
C ASP A 82 -8.07 3.58 7.36
N ILE A 83 -7.12 4.25 8.01
CA ILE A 83 -5.77 3.71 8.26
C ILE A 83 -5.83 2.35 8.97
N PRO A 84 -6.53 2.21 10.11
CA PRO A 84 -6.56 0.91 10.79
C PRO A 84 -7.08 -0.20 9.88
N ARG A 85 -8.11 0.09 9.11
CA ARG A 85 -8.74 -0.90 8.23
C ARG A 85 -7.80 -1.36 7.11
N VAL A 86 -7.15 -0.43 6.42
CA VAL A 86 -6.28 -0.81 5.30
C VAL A 86 -5.03 -1.55 5.78
N LEU A 87 -4.52 -1.21 6.95
CA LEU A 87 -3.41 -1.95 7.56
C LEU A 87 -3.83 -3.37 7.94
N ASP A 88 -5.02 -3.54 8.49
CA ASP A 88 -5.56 -4.87 8.82
C ASP A 88 -5.76 -5.72 7.56
N MET A 89 -6.07 -5.09 6.43
CA MET A 89 -6.22 -5.79 5.15
C MET A 89 -4.88 -6.20 4.52
N GLY A 90 -3.76 -5.69 5.02
CA GLY A 90 -2.44 -6.08 4.54
C GLY A 90 -1.68 -5.03 3.74
N ALA A 91 -2.07 -3.75 3.81
CA ALA A 91 -1.28 -2.68 3.20
C ALA A 91 0.11 -2.63 3.86
N SER A 92 1.15 -2.45 3.06
CA SER A 92 2.51 -2.31 3.56
C SER A 92 2.78 -0.91 4.11
N GLY A 93 2.01 0.05 3.65
CA GLY A 93 2.06 1.43 4.11
C GLY A 93 0.83 2.20 3.68
N VAL A 94 0.75 3.43 4.15
CA VAL A 94 -0.34 4.34 3.81
C VAL A 94 0.21 5.67 3.33
N GLN A 95 -0.56 6.31 2.45
CA GLN A 95 -0.32 7.68 2.04
C GLN A 95 -1.55 8.49 2.38
N VAL A 96 -1.40 9.46 3.28
CA VAL A 96 -2.53 10.24 3.76
C VAL A 96 -2.52 11.60 3.06
N PRO A 97 -3.61 11.97 2.37
CA PRO A 97 -3.66 13.26 1.69
C PRO A 97 -3.86 14.42 2.66
N MET A 98 -3.50 15.61 2.21
CA MET A 98 -3.81 16.87 2.89
C MET A 98 -3.15 17.01 4.26
N VAL A 99 -1.97 16.43 4.45
CA VAL A 99 -1.18 16.64 5.67
C VAL A 99 -0.44 17.96 5.54
N GLU A 100 -0.79 18.92 6.39
CA GLU A 100 -0.32 20.30 6.25
C GLU A 100 0.55 20.77 7.43
N THR A 101 0.53 20.08 8.56
CA THR A 101 1.26 20.50 9.76
C THR A 101 2.12 19.38 10.33
N PRO A 102 3.23 19.72 11.03
CA PRO A 102 4.04 18.71 11.70
C PRO A 102 3.25 17.92 12.76
N GLU A 103 2.29 18.57 13.43
CA GLU A 103 1.46 17.92 14.44
C GLU A 103 0.58 16.84 13.83
N GLN A 104 0.01 17.11 12.66
CA GLN A 104 -0.77 16.11 11.93
C GLN A 104 0.11 14.92 11.54
N ALA A 105 1.30 15.18 11.00
CA ALA A 105 2.22 14.12 10.60
C ALA A 105 2.61 13.26 11.80
N LEU A 106 2.91 13.86 12.93
CA LEU A 106 3.26 13.13 14.14
C LEU A 106 2.12 12.27 14.64
N ARG A 107 0.89 12.81 14.67
CA ARG A 107 -0.29 12.05 15.08
C ARG A 107 -0.50 10.83 14.18
N LEU A 108 -0.42 11.03 12.87
CA LEU A 108 -0.60 9.95 11.90
C LEU A 108 0.46 8.87 12.03
N SER A 109 1.73 9.26 12.28
CA SER A 109 2.82 8.31 12.44
C SER A 109 2.61 7.37 13.63
N ARG A 110 1.86 7.79 14.63
CA ARG A 110 1.55 6.98 15.81
C ARG A 110 0.43 5.96 15.58
N MET A 111 -0.28 6.08 14.46
CA MET A 111 -1.36 5.16 14.10
C MET A 111 -0.85 3.94 13.33
N ILE A 112 0.40 3.95 12.94
CA ILE A 112 0.97 2.94 12.04
C ILE A 112 1.91 2.00 12.79
#